data_483ea1553090b14420d2baf58e08e0cd
#
_entry.id   483ea1553090b14420d2baf58e08e0cd
#
_cell.length_a   1.000
_cell.length_b   1.000
_cell.length_c   1.000
_cell.angle_alpha   90.00
_cell.angle_beta   90.00
_cell.angle_gamma   90.00
#
_symmetry.space_group_name_H-M   'P 1'
#
loop_
_entity.id
_entity.type
_entity.pdbx_description
1 polymer ?
#
loop_
_entity_poly.entity_id
_entity_poly.type
_entity_poly.pdbx_seq_one_letter_code
_entity_poly.pdbx_strand_id
1 'polypeptide(L)'
;GLVSVIQNINKKPTNIIMGNKTRVIYGKPNIKDSLGALSFNVSAQSFFQVNSEQAEKLYNKALEYAALTGNETVVDVYCGTGTISLYMAKHAKKVYGIEIVAPAIEDAKKNAVANGCANAEFILGDAAVELPALLEGGVSPDVVLLDPPRAGCEERVLEAITKVKPERIVYVSCNPASLARDLAYLEEHGYKTTVVQPVDMFPFTS
;
A
#
# COMPACT_ATOMS: atom_id res chain seq x y z
N GLY A 1 6.29 20.34 19.24
CA GLY A 1 6.17 19.87 20.63
C GLY A 1 5.65 18.43 20.70
N LEU A 2 5.65 17.79 21.88
CA LEU A 2 5.15 16.43 22.09
C LEU A 2 3.64 16.37 21.84
N VAL A 3 3.20 15.52 20.90
CA VAL A 3 1.79 15.40 20.48
C VAL A 3 1.12 14.17 21.09
N SER A 4 1.90 13.08 21.25
CA SER A 4 1.39 11.79 21.73
C SER A 4 2.48 10.99 22.41
N VAL A 5 2.08 10.22 23.43
CA VAL A 5 2.88 9.12 24.02
C VAL A 5 2.01 7.88 24.04
N ILE A 6 2.45 6.84 23.36
CA ILE A 6 1.72 5.59 23.22
C ILE A 6 2.60 4.44 23.74
N GLN A 7 2.03 3.59 24.57
CA GLN A 7 2.64 2.34 25.01
C GLN A 7 2.05 1.18 24.22
N ASN A 8 2.90 0.41 23.59
CA ASN A 8 2.53 -0.90 23.05
C ASN A 8 3.13 -2.02 23.94
N ILE A 9 2.34 -3.04 24.20
CA ILE A 9 2.72 -4.17 25.06
C ILE A 9 2.81 -5.42 24.20
N ASN A 10 4.03 -5.85 23.93
CA ASN A 10 4.30 -7.13 23.29
C ASN A 10 4.84 -8.12 24.32
N LYS A 11 4.12 -9.22 24.52
CA LYS A 11 4.51 -10.31 25.43
C LYS A 11 4.97 -11.58 24.70
N LYS A 12 4.96 -11.57 23.36
CA LYS A 12 5.33 -12.73 22.55
C LYS A 12 6.83 -12.70 22.23
N PRO A 13 7.59 -13.78 22.46
CA PRO A 13 8.98 -13.89 22.04
C PRO A 13 9.06 -14.18 20.53
N THR A 14 8.68 -13.23 19.71
CA THR A 14 8.67 -13.34 18.23
C THR A 14 9.36 -12.11 17.63
N ASN A 15 9.70 -12.18 16.36
CA ASN A 15 10.27 -11.06 15.61
C ASN A 15 9.25 -9.92 15.34
N ILE A 16 7.99 -10.09 15.78
CA ILE A 16 6.96 -9.06 15.66
C ILE A 16 7.21 -8.02 16.75
N ILE A 17 7.48 -6.79 16.34
CA ILE A 17 7.81 -5.68 17.26
C ILE A 17 6.57 -5.23 18.04
N MET A 18 5.42 -5.11 17.38
CA MET A 18 4.19 -4.59 17.98
C MET A 18 3.29 -5.71 18.48
N GLY A 19 2.89 -5.62 19.75
CA GLY A 19 1.89 -6.51 20.34
C GLY A 19 0.46 -6.00 20.15
N ASN A 20 -0.52 -6.82 20.55
CA ASN A 20 -1.95 -6.53 20.35
C ASN A 20 -2.54 -5.51 21.34
N LYS A 21 -1.79 -5.09 22.35
CA LYS A 21 -2.27 -4.14 23.37
C LYS A 21 -1.55 -2.81 23.24
N THR A 22 -2.32 -1.80 22.90
CA THR A 22 -1.83 -0.42 22.82
C THR A 22 -2.67 0.47 23.73
N ARG A 23 -2.05 1.39 24.47
CA ARG A 23 -2.73 2.42 25.23
C ARG A 23 -2.10 3.79 25.02
N VAL A 24 -2.92 4.81 24.94
CA VAL A 24 -2.48 6.20 24.94
C VAL A 24 -2.15 6.60 26.38
N ILE A 25 -0.93 7.05 26.63
CA ILE A 25 -0.49 7.57 27.92
C ILE A 25 -0.72 9.07 27.97
N TYR A 26 -0.46 9.75 26.84
CA TYR A 26 -0.63 11.20 26.72
C TYR A 26 -1.01 11.57 25.28
N GLY A 27 -1.85 12.59 25.13
CA GLY A 27 -2.19 13.17 23.84
C GLY A 27 -3.18 12.35 23.02
N LYS A 28 -2.99 12.29 21.70
CA LYS A 28 -3.90 11.66 20.74
C LYS A 28 -3.48 10.23 20.40
N PRO A 29 -4.42 9.37 19.98
CA PRO A 29 -4.10 7.99 19.56
C PRO A 29 -3.37 7.90 18.22
N ASN A 30 -3.31 8.98 17.46
CA ASN A 30 -2.66 9.09 16.17
C ASN A 30 -1.90 10.39 16.03
N ILE A 31 -0.97 10.41 15.09
CA ILE A 31 -0.29 11.64 14.63
C ILE A 31 -0.83 12.02 13.25
N LYS A 32 -0.67 13.29 12.90
CA LYS A 32 -0.92 13.77 11.55
C LYS A 32 0.40 13.98 10.85
N ASP A 33 0.49 13.49 9.63
CA ASP A 33 1.59 13.75 8.72
C ASP A 33 1.04 14.10 7.34
N SER A 34 1.87 14.63 6.46
CA SER A 34 1.49 15.02 5.11
C SER A 34 2.47 14.46 4.09
N LEU A 35 1.96 14.11 2.93
CA LEU A 35 2.74 13.65 1.79
C LEU A 35 2.24 14.38 0.55
N GLY A 36 3.05 15.28 0.01
CA GLY A 36 2.57 16.22 -1.01
C GLY A 36 1.36 17.01 -0.52
N ALA A 37 0.29 17.01 -1.30
CA ALA A 37 -0.96 17.69 -0.95
C ALA A 37 -1.92 16.86 -0.07
N LEU A 38 -1.57 15.63 0.28
CA LEU A 38 -2.40 14.73 1.05
C LEU A 38 -2.02 14.74 2.53
N SER A 39 -3.03 14.70 3.41
CA SER A 39 -2.90 14.64 4.86
C SER A 39 -3.27 13.26 5.38
N PHE A 40 -2.45 12.69 6.25
CA PHE A 40 -2.66 11.35 6.79
C PHE A 40 -2.76 11.36 8.31
N ASN A 41 -3.73 10.63 8.83
CA ASN A 41 -3.75 10.21 10.23
C ASN A 41 -3.08 8.85 10.31
N VAL A 42 -2.05 8.73 11.14
CA VAL A 42 -1.25 7.52 11.29
C VAL A 42 -1.35 7.04 12.72
N SER A 43 -1.87 5.83 12.92
CA SER A 43 -1.91 5.19 14.22
C SER A 43 -0.57 4.52 14.56
N ALA A 44 -0.33 4.22 15.83
CA ALA A 44 0.93 3.62 16.28
C ALA A 44 1.19 2.20 15.72
N GLN A 45 0.15 1.53 15.20
CA GLN A 45 0.26 0.18 14.62
C GLN A 45 0.34 0.19 13.10
N SER A 46 0.13 1.35 12.48
CA SER A 46 0.13 1.49 11.02
C SER A 46 1.53 1.85 10.53
N PHE A 47 1.93 1.26 9.42
CA PHE A 47 3.15 1.64 8.74
C PHE A 47 2.96 2.97 8.01
N PHE A 48 3.94 3.85 8.11
CA PHE A 48 4.03 5.07 7.34
C PHE A 48 5.51 5.34 7.01
N GLN A 49 5.79 5.81 5.80
CA GLN A 49 7.16 6.07 5.35
C GLN A 49 7.77 7.23 6.15
N VAL A 50 8.88 6.95 6.83
CA VAL A 50 9.52 7.94 7.74
C VAL A 50 10.25 9.06 7.01
N ASN A 51 10.68 8.84 5.76
CA ASN A 51 11.26 9.86 4.90
C ASN A 51 10.20 10.36 3.92
N SER A 52 9.42 11.36 4.32
CA SER A 52 8.29 11.87 3.52
C SER A 52 8.74 12.44 2.17
N GLU A 53 9.93 13.07 2.09
CA GLU A 53 10.45 13.61 0.84
C GLU A 53 10.76 12.50 -0.19
N GLN A 54 11.43 11.43 0.25
CA GLN A 54 11.72 10.30 -0.64
C GLN A 54 10.48 9.47 -0.94
N ALA A 55 9.55 9.36 0.02
CA ALA A 55 8.27 8.71 -0.20
C ALA A 55 7.44 9.44 -1.28
N GLU A 56 7.46 10.76 -1.28
CA GLU A 56 6.79 11.54 -2.33
C GLU A 56 7.41 11.27 -3.72
N LYS A 57 8.73 11.20 -3.82
CA LYS A 57 9.42 10.84 -5.08
C LYS A 57 9.04 9.43 -5.54
N LEU A 58 9.01 8.47 -4.61
CA LEU A 58 8.61 7.08 -4.88
C LEU A 58 7.17 7.02 -5.42
N TYR A 59 6.23 7.70 -4.74
CA TYR A 59 4.82 7.66 -5.12
C TYR A 59 4.53 8.43 -6.42
N ASN A 60 5.26 9.51 -6.67
CA ASN A 60 5.20 10.20 -7.96
C ASN A 60 5.70 9.31 -9.10
N LYS A 61 6.75 8.50 -8.87
CA LYS A 61 7.20 7.50 -9.85
C LYS A 61 6.18 6.38 -10.05
N ALA A 62 5.58 5.87 -8.97
CA ALA A 62 4.50 4.89 -9.07
C ALA A 62 3.31 5.44 -9.87
N LEU A 63 2.92 6.70 -9.64
CA LEU A 63 1.85 7.37 -10.38
C LEU A 63 2.21 7.57 -11.86
N GLU A 64 3.45 7.98 -12.16
CA GLU A 64 3.97 8.11 -13.52
C GLU A 64 3.86 6.79 -14.29
N TYR A 65 4.28 5.68 -13.66
CA TYR A 65 4.23 4.35 -14.31
C TYR A 65 2.82 3.75 -14.36
N ALA A 66 1.93 4.13 -13.45
CA ALA A 66 0.52 3.78 -13.53
C ALA A 66 -0.17 4.44 -14.73
N ALA A 67 0.36 5.56 -15.23
CA ALA A 67 -0.11 6.29 -16.43
C ALA A 67 -1.62 6.50 -16.44
N LEU A 68 -2.18 6.99 -15.33
CA LEU A 68 -3.62 7.16 -15.15
C LEU A 68 -4.14 8.37 -15.92
N THR A 69 -5.31 8.23 -16.56
CA THR A 69 -6.01 9.26 -17.35
C THR A 69 -7.30 9.75 -16.69
N GLY A 70 -7.71 9.14 -15.58
CA GLY A 70 -8.96 9.41 -14.87
C GLY A 70 -10.07 8.40 -15.15
N ASN A 71 -9.84 7.42 -16.03
CA ASN A 71 -10.83 6.41 -16.40
C ASN A 71 -10.54 5.03 -15.79
N GLU A 72 -9.35 4.84 -15.25
CA GLU A 72 -8.88 3.54 -14.80
C GLU A 72 -9.46 3.14 -13.45
N THR A 73 -9.68 1.84 -13.29
CA THR A 73 -9.86 1.15 -12.02
C THR A 73 -8.51 0.63 -11.55
N VAL A 74 -8.09 1.03 -10.36
CA VAL A 74 -6.83 0.60 -9.73
C VAL A 74 -7.13 -0.32 -8.56
N VAL A 75 -6.38 -1.40 -8.42
CA VAL A 75 -6.39 -2.23 -7.21
C VAL A 75 -5.01 -2.16 -6.55
N ASP A 76 -4.95 -1.63 -5.33
CA ASP A 76 -3.79 -1.59 -4.46
C ASP A 76 -3.86 -2.76 -3.47
N VAL A 77 -3.02 -3.76 -3.69
CA VAL A 77 -3.18 -5.08 -3.05
C VAL A 77 -2.66 -5.11 -1.61
N TYR A 78 -1.78 -4.19 -1.23
CA TYR A 78 -1.20 -4.09 0.13
C TYR A 78 -1.25 -2.63 0.60
N CYS A 79 -2.45 -2.06 0.70
CA CYS A 79 -2.64 -0.62 0.74
C CYS A 79 -2.21 0.07 2.05
N GLY A 80 -2.00 -0.67 3.14
CA GLY A 80 -1.67 -0.08 4.43
C GLY A 80 -2.68 0.97 4.87
N THR A 81 -2.21 2.16 5.23
CA THR A 81 -3.06 3.32 5.58
C THR A 81 -3.63 4.08 4.38
N GLY A 82 -3.51 3.49 3.18
CA GLY A 82 -4.02 4.05 1.94
C GLY A 82 -3.13 5.14 1.32
N THR A 83 -1.85 5.20 1.68
CA THR A 83 -0.96 6.27 1.20
C THR A 83 -0.85 6.29 -0.32
N ILE A 84 -0.43 5.19 -0.94
CA ILE A 84 -0.31 5.11 -2.41
C ILE A 84 -1.69 5.06 -3.05
N SER A 85 -2.65 4.33 -2.44
CA SER A 85 -4.04 4.29 -2.92
C SER A 85 -4.65 5.69 -3.11
N LEU A 86 -4.44 6.61 -2.14
CA LEU A 86 -4.98 7.97 -2.20
C LEU A 86 -4.23 8.86 -3.20
N TYR A 87 -2.94 8.60 -3.44
CA TYR A 87 -2.22 9.21 -4.56
C TYR A 87 -2.85 8.82 -5.90
N MET A 88 -3.13 7.53 -6.11
CA MET A 88 -3.79 7.04 -7.32
C MET A 88 -5.22 7.57 -7.44
N ALA A 89 -5.96 7.67 -6.33
CA ALA A 89 -7.37 8.11 -6.34
C ALA A 89 -7.58 9.53 -6.87
N LYS A 90 -6.57 10.39 -6.81
CA LYS A 90 -6.63 11.73 -7.42
C LYS A 90 -6.61 11.70 -8.95
N HIS A 91 -6.20 10.60 -9.55
CA HIS A 91 -5.99 10.46 -11.00
C HIS A 91 -6.72 9.26 -11.61
N ALA A 92 -7.43 8.46 -10.81
CA ALA A 92 -8.16 7.27 -11.22
C ALA A 92 -9.67 7.48 -11.14
N LYS A 93 -10.42 6.69 -11.89
CA LYS A 93 -11.88 6.60 -11.77
C LYS A 93 -12.28 5.96 -10.44
N LYS A 94 -11.65 4.86 -10.08
CA LYS A 94 -11.92 4.09 -8.86
C LYS A 94 -10.63 3.46 -8.35
N VAL A 95 -10.47 3.41 -7.03
CA VAL A 95 -9.38 2.69 -6.38
C VAL A 95 -9.95 1.74 -5.33
N TYR A 96 -9.48 0.50 -5.34
CA TYR A 96 -9.73 -0.48 -4.29
C TYR A 96 -8.42 -0.77 -3.58
N GLY A 97 -8.41 -0.66 -2.26
CA GLY A 97 -7.25 -1.01 -1.43
C GLY A 97 -7.55 -2.23 -0.57
N ILE A 98 -6.66 -3.22 -0.55
CA ILE A 98 -6.77 -4.43 0.26
C ILE A 98 -5.67 -4.41 1.32
N GLU A 99 -6.00 -4.70 2.57
CA GLU A 99 -5.05 -4.75 3.68
C GLU A 99 -5.56 -5.68 4.78
N ILE A 100 -4.67 -6.46 5.36
CA ILE A 100 -5.00 -7.44 6.41
C ILE A 100 -5.04 -6.80 7.82
N VAL A 101 -4.43 -5.64 8.00
CA VAL A 101 -4.32 -4.96 9.28
C VAL A 101 -5.52 -4.04 9.52
N ALA A 102 -6.44 -4.46 10.38
CA ALA A 102 -7.69 -3.72 10.62
C ALA A 102 -7.49 -2.24 11.03
N PRO A 103 -6.56 -1.86 11.94
CA PRO A 103 -6.29 -0.45 12.25
C PRO A 103 -5.83 0.36 11.03
N ALA A 104 -5.06 -0.25 10.11
CA ALA A 104 -4.60 0.41 8.90
C ALA A 104 -5.78 0.72 7.94
N ILE A 105 -6.71 -0.22 7.77
CA ILE A 105 -7.94 -0.01 6.99
C ILE A 105 -8.83 1.10 7.59
N GLU A 106 -8.95 1.15 8.91
CA GLU A 106 -9.68 2.24 9.55
C GLU A 106 -9.02 3.61 9.31
N ASP A 107 -7.69 3.66 9.39
CA ASP A 107 -6.93 4.86 9.06
C ASP A 107 -7.08 5.20 7.57
N ALA A 108 -6.99 4.23 6.65
CA ALA A 108 -7.18 4.44 5.23
C ALA A 108 -8.55 5.05 4.89
N LYS A 109 -9.63 4.53 5.49
CA LYS A 109 -10.99 5.08 5.33
C LYS A 109 -11.11 6.53 5.83
N LYS A 110 -10.54 6.82 7.01
CA LYS A 110 -10.51 8.18 7.56
C LYS A 110 -9.67 9.13 6.68
N ASN A 111 -8.54 8.64 6.19
CA ASN A 111 -7.66 9.38 5.30
C ASN A 111 -8.34 9.68 3.95
N ALA A 112 -9.11 8.74 3.39
CA ALA A 112 -9.89 8.97 2.18
C ALA A 112 -10.91 10.11 2.37
N VAL A 113 -11.66 10.09 3.46
CA VAL A 113 -12.62 11.15 3.79
C VAL A 113 -11.91 12.50 3.98
N ALA A 114 -10.81 12.53 4.74
CA ALA A 114 -10.06 13.75 5.03
C ALA A 114 -9.46 14.40 3.77
N ASN A 115 -9.15 13.59 2.75
CA ASN A 115 -8.58 14.04 1.47
C ASN A 115 -9.61 14.18 0.34
N GLY A 116 -10.91 13.95 0.62
CA GLY A 116 -11.97 14.04 -0.39
C GLY A 116 -11.85 12.99 -1.51
N CYS A 117 -11.31 11.80 -1.21
CA CYS A 117 -11.17 10.69 -2.14
C CYS A 117 -12.37 9.73 -2.02
N ALA A 118 -13.57 10.18 -2.43
CA ALA A 118 -14.78 9.37 -2.38
C ALA A 118 -14.77 8.16 -3.34
N ASN A 119 -13.84 8.16 -4.30
CA ASN A 119 -13.62 7.07 -5.25
C ASN A 119 -12.65 5.99 -4.74
N ALA A 120 -12.11 6.11 -3.52
CA ALA A 120 -11.30 5.08 -2.88
C ALA A 120 -12.15 4.23 -1.93
N GLU A 121 -12.02 2.91 -2.04
CA GLU A 121 -12.70 1.91 -1.22
C GLU A 121 -11.66 0.97 -0.61
N PHE A 122 -11.83 0.61 0.68
CA PHE A 122 -10.85 -0.18 1.40
C PHE A 122 -11.47 -1.43 2.00
N ILE A 123 -10.84 -2.57 1.73
CA ILE A 123 -11.27 -3.92 2.05
C ILE A 123 -10.32 -4.51 3.09
N LEU A 124 -10.87 -4.95 4.21
CA LEU A 124 -10.12 -5.65 5.25
C LEU A 124 -10.08 -7.14 4.94
N GLY A 125 -8.89 -7.68 4.73
CA GLY A 125 -8.71 -9.11 4.55
C GLY A 125 -7.34 -9.47 3.98
N ASP A 126 -7.15 -10.77 3.83
CA ASP A 126 -5.96 -11.34 3.22
C ASP A 126 -6.01 -11.14 1.70
N ALA A 127 -4.95 -10.59 1.12
CA ALA A 127 -4.87 -10.31 -0.30
C ALA A 127 -5.09 -11.56 -1.17
N ALA A 128 -4.63 -12.73 -0.71
CA ALA A 128 -4.81 -14.00 -1.42
C ALA A 128 -6.28 -14.47 -1.46
N VAL A 129 -7.14 -13.90 -0.61
CA VAL A 129 -8.58 -14.20 -0.54
C VAL A 129 -9.39 -13.07 -1.15
N GLU A 130 -9.13 -11.84 -0.72
CA GLU A 130 -9.95 -10.68 -1.08
C GLU A 130 -9.76 -10.25 -2.55
N LEU A 131 -8.55 -10.40 -3.11
CA LEU A 131 -8.34 -10.06 -4.52
C LEU A 131 -9.16 -10.97 -5.45
N PRO A 132 -9.09 -12.31 -5.36
CA PRO A 132 -9.97 -13.18 -6.14
C PRO A 132 -11.46 -12.87 -5.94
N ALA A 133 -11.91 -12.66 -4.70
CA ALA A 133 -13.31 -12.34 -4.42
C ALA A 133 -13.76 -11.03 -5.06
N LEU A 134 -12.91 -10.00 -5.04
CA LEU A 134 -13.17 -8.72 -5.69
C LEU A 134 -13.32 -8.87 -7.20
N LEU A 135 -12.48 -9.70 -7.82
CA LEU A 135 -12.51 -9.99 -9.25
C LEU A 135 -13.76 -10.80 -9.64
N GLU A 136 -14.11 -11.82 -8.84
CA GLU A 136 -15.35 -12.60 -9.03
C GLU A 136 -16.60 -11.71 -8.84
N GLY A 137 -16.52 -10.68 -8.00
CA GLY A 137 -17.53 -9.64 -7.85
C GLY A 137 -17.68 -8.70 -9.05
N GLY A 138 -16.91 -8.91 -10.13
CA GLY A 138 -17.00 -8.17 -11.39
C GLY A 138 -16.10 -6.93 -11.47
N VAL A 139 -15.19 -6.74 -10.53
CA VAL A 139 -14.17 -5.68 -10.64
C VAL A 139 -13.10 -6.13 -11.62
N SER A 140 -12.86 -5.32 -12.65
CA SER A 140 -11.80 -5.52 -13.63
C SER A 140 -10.80 -4.36 -13.49
N PRO A 141 -9.64 -4.58 -12.87
CA PRO A 141 -8.63 -3.54 -12.74
C PRO A 141 -7.89 -3.31 -14.06
N ASP A 142 -7.71 -2.05 -14.41
CA ASP A 142 -6.82 -1.63 -15.49
C ASP A 142 -5.36 -1.60 -15.01
N VAL A 143 -5.17 -1.24 -13.75
CA VAL A 143 -3.87 -1.17 -13.09
C VAL A 143 -3.89 -1.89 -11.75
N VAL A 144 -2.90 -2.73 -11.50
CA VAL A 144 -2.65 -3.32 -10.18
C VAL A 144 -1.39 -2.70 -9.59
N LEU A 145 -1.51 -2.21 -8.37
CA LEU A 145 -0.41 -1.71 -7.56
C LEU A 145 -0.05 -2.73 -6.48
N LEU A 146 1.23 -2.98 -6.33
CA LEU A 146 1.80 -3.89 -5.34
C LEU A 146 2.82 -3.16 -4.49
N ASP A 147 2.68 -3.21 -3.17
CA ASP A 147 3.71 -2.81 -2.19
C ASP A 147 3.77 -3.86 -1.06
N PRO A 148 4.16 -5.11 -1.39
CA PRO A 148 4.13 -6.21 -0.45
C PRO A 148 5.22 -6.08 0.63
N PRO A 149 5.13 -6.88 1.72
CA PRO A 149 6.19 -7.01 2.71
C PRO A 149 7.48 -7.57 2.07
N ARG A 150 8.59 -7.58 2.84
CA ARG A 150 9.91 -8.04 2.39
C ARG A 150 9.93 -9.43 1.75
N ALA A 151 8.98 -10.29 2.09
CA ALA A 151 8.85 -11.62 1.51
C ALA A 151 8.38 -11.63 0.05
N GLY A 152 7.88 -10.49 -0.45
CA GLY A 152 7.21 -10.38 -1.75
C GLY A 152 5.76 -10.80 -1.69
N CYS A 153 5.16 -10.98 -2.86
CA CYS A 153 3.78 -11.44 -3.00
C CYS A 153 3.65 -12.94 -2.75
N GLU A 154 2.50 -13.36 -2.24
CA GLU A 154 2.11 -14.76 -2.24
C GLU A 154 1.77 -15.21 -3.67
N GLU A 155 2.08 -16.46 -3.99
CA GLU A 155 1.85 -17.02 -5.34
C GLU A 155 0.38 -16.91 -5.78
N ARG A 156 -0.56 -17.12 -4.85
CA ARG A 156 -2.00 -16.98 -5.12
C ARG A 156 -2.41 -15.57 -5.55
N VAL A 157 -1.74 -14.55 -5.01
CA VAL A 157 -1.96 -13.14 -5.41
C VAL A 157 -1.46 -12.91 -6.83
N LEU A 158 -0.25 -13.38 -7.14
CA LEU A 158 0.30 -13.27 -8.49
C LEU A 158 -0.56 -14.06 -9.50
N GLU A 159 -1.02 -15.25 -9.14
CA GLU A 159 -1.93 -16.05 -9.95
C GLU A 159 -3.26 -15.32 -10.24
N ALA A 160 -3.85 -14.68 -9.23
CA ALA A 160 -5.07 -13.89 -9.41
C ALA A 160 -4.85 -12.72 -10.37
N ILE A 161 -3.73 -12.01 -10.25
CA ILE A 161 -3.37 -10.89 -11.13
C ILE A 161 -3.20 -11.37 -12.56
N THR A 162 -2.49 -12.49 -12.79
CA THR A 162 -2.25 -13.03 -14.13
C THR A 162 -3.52 -13.53 -14.82
N LYS A 163 -4.53 -13.98 -14.06
CA LYS A 163 -5.84 -14.38 -14.58
C LYS A 163 -6.66 -13.19 -15.09
N VAL A 164 -6.64 -12.07 -14.36
CA VAL A 164 -7.39 -10.85 -14.70
C VAL A 164 -6.73 -10.07 -15.82
N LYS A 165 -5.41 -10.16 -15.93
CA LYS A 165 -4.62 -9.50 -16.97
C LYS A 165 -4.81 -7.98 -17.02
N PRO A 166 -4.54 -7.24 -15.89
CA PRO A 166 -4.53 -5.78 -15.96
C PRO A 166 -3.55 -5.30 -17.03
N GLU A 167 -3.81 -4.15 -17.61
CA GLU A 167 -2.92 -3.56 -18.61
C GLU A 167 -1.53 -3.26 -18.03
N ARG A 168 -1.49 -2.85 -16.76
CA ARG A 168 -0.25 -2.41 -16.08
C ARG A 168 -0.19 -2.96 -14.66
N ILE A 169 1.02 -3.35 -14.28
CA ILE A 169 1.37 -3.67 -12.89
C ILE A 169 2.47 -2.72 -12.45
N VAL A 170 2.24 -1.99 -11.37
CA VAL A 170 3.24 -1.15 -10.71
C VAL A 170 3.65 -1.83 -9.42
N TYR A 171 4.90 -2.24 -9.33
CA TYR A 171 5.42 -2.98 -8.18
C TYR A 171 6.42 -2.12 -7.40
N VAL A 172 6.08 -1.75 -6.18
CA VAL A 172 7.00 -1.14 -5.20
C VAL A 172 7.60 -2.26 -4.36
N SER A 173 8.91 -2.24 -4.13
CA SER A 173 9.57 -3.28 -3.34
C SER A 173 10.71 -2.72 -2.51
N CYS A 174 10.82 -3.18 -1.27
CA CYS A 174 11.97 -2.92 -0.41
C CYS A 174 13.02 -4.06 -0.43
N ASN A 175 12.80 -5.12 -1.23
CA ASN A 175 13.70 -6.27 -1.30
C ASN A 175 13.91 -6.71 -2.76
N PRO A 176 15.11 -6.47 -3.35
CA PRO A 176 15.38 -6.84 -4.74
C PRO A 176 15.27 -8.34 -5.04
N ALA A 177 15.55 -9.21 -4.07
CA ALA A 177 15.52 -10.65 -4.29
C ALA A 177 14.08 -11.17 -4.44
N SER A 178 13.16 -10.74 -3.57
CA SER A 178 11.75 -11.10 -3.72
C SER A 178 11.13 -10.44 -4.95
N LEU A 179 11.50 -9.20 -5.27
CA LEU A 179 11.09 -8.53 -6.49
C LEU A 179 11.49 -9.34 -7.74
N ALA A 180 12.75 -9.76 -7.83
CA ALA A 180 13.23 -10.54 -8.98
C ALA A 180 12.47 -11.86 -9.15
N ARG A 181 12.15 -12.55 -8.05
CA ARG A 181 11.34 -13.79 -8.06
C ARG A 181 9.92 -13.51 -8.59
N ASP A 182 9.27 -12.47 -8.07
CA ASP A 182 7.89 -12.16 -8.42
C ASP A 182 7.78 -11.64 -9.87
N LEU A 183 8.77 -10.86 -10.32
CA LEU A 183 8.84 -10.41 -11.71
C LEU A 183 9.07 -11.60 -12.67
N ALA A 184 9.92 -12.57 -12.32
CA ALA A 184 10.11 -13.78 -13.13
C ALA A 184 8.78 -14.54 -13.31
N TYR A 185 8.01 -14.71 -12.22
CA TYR A 185 6.68 -15.31 -12.29
C TYR A 185 5.74 -14.54 -13.24
N LEU A 186 5.69 -13.22 -13.12
CA LEU A 186 4.84 -12.38 -13.98
C LEU A 186 5.28 -12.46 -15.45
N GLU A 187 6.57 -12.50 -15.73
CA GLU A 187 7.10 -12.63 -17.10
C GLU A 187 6.75 -14.00 -17.73
N GLU A 188 6.84 -15.08 -16.98
CA GLU A 188 6.40 -16.41 -17.41
C GLU A 188 4.89 -16.46 -17.75
N HIS A 189 4.10 -15.52 -17.18
CA HIS A 189 2.65 -15.41 -17.40
C HIS A 189 2.24 -14.28 -18.35
N GLY A 190 3.18 -13.78 -19.16
CA GLY A 190 2.90 -12.89 -20.28
C GLY A 190 3.05 -11.40 -20.00
N TYR A 191 3.56 -11.01 -18.83
CA TYR A 191 3.99 -9.64 -18.56
C TYR A 191 5.44 -9.44 -19.01
N LYS A 192 5.82 -8.19 -19.14
CA LYS A 192 7.22 -7.81 -19.43
C LYS A 192 7.62 -6.67 -18.51
N THR A 193 8.73 -6.85 -17.82
CA THR A 193 9.34 -5.76 -17.05
C THR A 193 9.87 -4.70 -18.03
N THR A 194 9.30 -3.50 -17.95
CA THR A 194 9.66 -2.39 -18.85
C THR A 194 10.61 -1.41 -18.21
N VAL A 195 10.46 -1.17 -16.89
CA VAL A 195 11.28 -0.20 -16.15
C VAL A 195 11.55 -0.74 -14.75
N VAL A 196 12.77 -0.55 -14.28
CA VAL A 196 13.16 -0.72 -12.88
C VAL A 196 13.80 0.59 -12.42
N GLN A 197 13.20 1.24 -11.41
CA GLN A 197 13.64 2.53 -10.91
C GLN A 197 14.00 2.41 -9.42
N PRO A 198 15.27 2.45 -9.06
CA PRO A 198 15.67 2.54 -7.67
C PRO A 198 15.34 3.92 -7.09
N VAL A 199 14.88 3.93 -5.83
CA VAL A 199 14.66 5.13 -5.03
C VAL A 199 15.37 4.95 -3.70
N ASP A 200 16.32 5.82 -3.40
CA ASP A 200 17.04 5.79 -2.12
C ASP A 200 16.18 6.43 -1.03
N MET A 201 15.55 5.58 -0.23
CA MET A 201 14.66 6.00 0.87
C MET A 201 15.43 6.51 2.10
N PHE A 202 16.71 6.17 2.22
CA PHE A 202 17.54 6.50 3.39
C PHE A 202 18.93 7.00 2.97
N PRO A 203 19.00 8.11 2.19
CA PRO A 203 20.28 8.65 1.75
C PRO A 203 21.19 8.95 2.94
N PHE A 204 22.47 8.70 2.76
CA PHE A 204 23.53 8.88 3.79
C PHE A 204 23.47 7.89 4.95
N THR A 205 22.75 6.77 4.83
CA THR A 205 22.82 5.63 5.76
C THR A 205 23.66 4.50 5.16
N SER A 206 24.29 3.68 6.02
CA SER A 206 25.05 2.48 5.63
C SER A 206 24.15 1.25 5.55
#